data_9170d8423857922bb181c1a6d9d5c2e8
#
_entry.id   9170d8423857922bb181c1a6d9d5c2e8
#
_cell.length_a   1.000
_cell.length_b   1.000
_cell.length_c   1.000
_cell.angle_alpha   90.00
_cell.angle_beta   90.00
_cell.angle_gamma   90.00
#
_symmetry.space_group_name_H-M   'P 1'
#
loop_
_entity.id
_entity.type
_entity.pdbx_description
1 polymer ?
#
loop_
_entity_poly.entity_id
_entity_poly.type
_entity_poly.pdbx_seq_one_letter_code
_entity_poly.pdbx_strand_id
1 'polypeptide(L)' 'MKVIGSTGLSNYYGEVEIVQKDGKYYLTLENYDTLYGVEISAILANMMLIEFKESKEEIDMWEEDKQ' A
#
# COMPACT_ATOMS: atom_id res chain seq x y z
N MET A 1 -5.58 -15.89 1.80
CA MET A 1 -5.14 -14.50 1.62
C MET A 1 -3.63 -14.47 1.47
N LYS A 2 -3.14 -13.75 0.50
CA LYS A 2 -1.73 -13.74 0.19
C LYS A 2 -1.25 -12.30 -0.02
N VAL A 3 -0.23 -11.91 0.73
CA VAL A 3 0.43 -10.61 0.51
C VAL A 3 1.32 -10.77 -0.72
N ILE A 4 1.04 -10.01 -1.76
CA ILE A 4 1.82 -10.08 -3.00
C ILE A 4 2.79 -8.92 -3.14
N GLY A 5 2.65 -7.90 -2.31
CA GLY A 5 3.58 -6.80 -2.29
C GLY A 5 3.38 -5.91 -1.10
N SER A 6 4.49 -5.39 -0.60
CA SER A 6 4.48 -4.36 0.43
C SER A 6 4.82 -3.04 -0.23
N THR A 7 4.09 -2.00 0.12
CA THR A 7 4.40 -0.66 -0.36
C THR A 7 5.62 -0.07 0.35
N GLY A 8 6.01 -0.70 1.45
CA GLY A 8 7.02 -0.14 2.34
C GLY A 8 6.51 1.04 3.17
N LEU A 9 5.23 1.35 3.03
CA LEU A 9 4.61 2.41 3.83
C LEU A 9 4.10 1.81 5.11
N SER A 10 4.73 2.17 6.21
CA SER A 10 4.32 1.71 7.53
C SER A 10 4.63 2.79 8.56
N ASN A 11 3.88 2.74 9.62
CA ASN A 11 4.13 3.58 10.78
C ASN A 11 3.63 2.86 12.03
N TYR A 12 3.59 3.56 13.14
CA TYR A 12 3.14 3.00 14.40
C TYR A 12 1.74 2.40 14.30
N TYR A 13 0.90 2.92 13.42
CA TYR A 13 -0.50 2.52 13.32
C TYR A 13 -0.79 1.42 12.31
N GLY A 14 0.12 1.16 11.39
CA GLY A 14 -0.12 0.11 10.43
C GLY A 14 0.81 0.11 9.23
N GLU A 15 0.56 -0.85 8.38
CA GLU A 15 1.32 -1.07 7.16
C GLU A 15 0.38 -1.17 5.96
N VAL A 16 0.80 -0.60 4.84
CA VAL A 16 0.03 -0.63 3.60
C VAL A 16 0.59 -1.70 2.68
N GLU A 17 -0.28 -2.62 2.28
CA GLU A 17 0.11 -3.77 1.46
C GLU A 17 -0.85 -3.99 0.30
N ILE A 18 -0.42 -4.82 -0.64
CA ILE A 18 -1.27 -5.30 -1.73
C ILE A 18 -1.47 -6.79 -1.51
N VAL A 19 -2.73 -7.21 -1.43
CA VAL A 19 -3.11 -8.56 -1.05
C VAL A 19 -3.98 -9.17 -2.14
N GLN A 20 -3.80 -10.46 -2.37
CA GLN A 20 -4.66 -11.24 -3.23
C GLN A 20 -5.49 -12.20 -2.40
N LYS A 21 -6.79 -12.25 -2.66
CA LYS A 21 -7.71 -13.17 -2.02
C LYS A 21 -8.82 -13.54 -2.99
N ASP A 22 -9.02 -14.86 -3.18
CA ASP A 22 -10.09 -15.39 -4.03
C ASP A 22 -10.11 -14.78 -5.43
N GLY A 23 -8.93 -14.60 -6.02
CA GLY A 23 -8.79 -14.07 -7.37
C GLY A 23 -8.96 -12.56 -7.47
N LYS A 24 -9.14 -11.89 -6.36
CA LYS A 24 -9.30 -10.43 -6.31
C LYS A 24 -8.10 -9.79 -5.64
N TYR A 25 -7.89 -8.53 -5.95
CA TYR A 25 -6.79 -7.75 -5.39
C TYR A 25 -7.32 -6.65 -4.49
N TYR A 26 -6.58 -6.38 -3.43
CA TYR A 26 -6.97 -5.38 -2.45
C TYR A 26 -5.77 -4.54 -2.05
N LEU A 27 -6.00 -3.25 -1.90
CA LEU A 27 -5.06 -2.37 -1.21
C LEU A 27 -5.48 -2.36 0.25
N THR A 28 -4.56 -2.72 1.14
CA THR A 28 -4.91 -2.96 2.54
C THR A 28 -4.09 -2.11 3.49
N LEU A 29 -4.70 -1.80 4.61
CA LEU A 29 -4.03 -1.22 5.77
C LEU A 29 -4.17 -2.20 6.91
N GLU A 30 -3.05 -2.70 7.38
CA GLU A 30 -3.00 -3.69 8.45
C GLU A 30 -2.41 -3.09 9.70
N ASN A 31 -3.08 -3.32 10.84
CA ASN A 31 -2.53 -3.04 12.15
C ASN A 31 -2.71 -4.26 13.05
N TYR A 32 -2.49 -4.13 14.34
CA TYR A 32 -2.44 -5.27 15.27
C TYR A 32 -3.64 -6.20 15.19
N ASP A 33 -4.83 -5.64 15.07
CA ASP A 33 -6.06 -6.42 15.20
C ASP A 33 -6.92 -6.41 13.95
N THR A 34 -6.67 -5.52 13.03
CA THR A 34 -7.60 -5.30 11.93
C THR A 34 -6.87 -5.17 10.61
N LEU A 35 -7.57 -5.61 9.58
CA LEU A 35 -7.16 -5.45 8.20
C LEU A 35 -8.29 -4.75 7.47
N TYR A 36 -8.01 -3.56 6.99
CA TYR A 36 -8.93 -2.82 6.14
C TYR A 36 -8.43 -2.90 4.71
N GLY A 37 -9.34 -3.10 3.78
CA GLY A 37 -8.95 -3.18 2.40
C GLY A 37 -10.00 -2.61 1.47
N VAL A 38 -9.55 -2.16 0.32
CA VAL A 38 -10.39 -1.77 -0.78
C VAL A 38 -10.01 -2.61 -1.99
N GLU A 39 -11.03 -3.14 -2.68
CA GLU A 39 -10.77 -3.91 -3.87
C GLU A 39 -10.24 -3.01 -4.99
N ILE A 40 -9.18 -3.46 -5.65
CA ILE A 40 -8.59 -2.77 -6.79
C ILE A 40 -8.51 -3.72 -7.97
N SER A 41 -8.41 -3.17 -9.17
CA SER A 41 -8.26 -4.00 -10.37
C SER A 41 -6.89 -4.66 -10.42
N ALA A 42 -6.80 -5.77 -11.15
CA ALA A 42 -5.52 -6.43 -11.38
C ALA A 42 -4.52 -5.50 -12.07
N ILE A 43 -5.00 -4.66 -12.97
CA ILE A 43 -4.16 -3.69 -13.67
C ILE A 43 -3.55 -2.71 -12.68
N LEU A 44 -4.37 -2.14 -11.81
CA LEU A 44 -3.89 -1.20 -10.80
C LEU A 44 -2.94 -1.88 -9.83
N ALA A 45 -3.25 -3.09 -9.38
CA ALA A 45 -2.38 -3.83 -8.49
C ALA A 45 -1.00 -4.03 -9.09
N ASN A 46 -0.93 -4.42 -10.36
CA ASN A 46 0.34 -4.62 -11.04
C ASN A 46 1.12 -3.33 -11.20
N MET A 47 0.45 -2.24 -11.52
CA MET A 47 1.09 -0.93 -11.64
C MET A 47 1.66 -0.48 -10.30
N MET A 48 0.93 -0.67 -9.22
CA MET A 48 1.40 -0.35 -7.88
C MET A 48 2.62 -1.18 -7.49
N LEU A 49 2.63 -2.47 -7.80
CA LEU A 49 3.77 -3.32 -7.51
C LEU A 49 5.03 -2.86 -8.24
N ILE A 50 4.89 -2.39 -9.46
CA ILE A 50 6.01 -1.84 -10.22
C ILE A 50 6.53 -0.56 -9.58
N GLU A 51 5.62 0.37 -9.28
CA GLU A 51 5.99 1.68 -8.76
C GLU A 51 6.59 1.59 -7.35
N PHE A 52 6.03 0.75 -6.50
CA PHE A 52 6.52 0.65 -5.14
C PHE A 52 7.87 -0.03 -5.01
N LYS A 53 8.35 -0.66 -6.06
CA LYS A 53 9.70 -1.19 -6.09
C LYS A 53 10.77 -0.11 -6.21
N GLU A 54 10.40 1.00 -6.84
CA GLU A 54 11.38 1.97 -7.29
C GLU A 54 12.07 2.68 -6.14
N SER A 55 11.37 3.51 -5.47
CA SER A 55 11.98 4.25 -4.37
C SER A 55 10.92 4.75 -3.43
N LYS A 56 11.35 4.93 -2.19
CA LYS A 56 10.52 5.54 -1.17
C LYS A 56 11.22 6.78 -0.69
N GLU A 57 10.46 7.84 -0.59
CA GLU A 57 10.98 9.11 -0.12
C GLU A 57 10.21 9.56 1.09
N GLU A 58 10.91 10.12 2.03
CA GLU A 58 10.26 10.82 3.11
C GLU A 58 9.84 12.19 2.60
N ILE A 59 8.56 12.46 2.72
CA ILE A 59 7.99 13.73 2.25
C ILE A 59 7.62 14.56 3.46
N ASP A 60 8.15 15.76 3.53
CA ASP A 60 7.78 16.71 4.56
C ASP A 60 6.56 17.49 4.07
N MET A 61 5.42 17.16 4.62
CA MET A 61 4.15 17.78 4.23
C MET A 61 4.14 19.30 4.45
N TRP A 62 4.90 19.75 5.43
CA TRP A 62 4.93 21.17 5.76
C TRP A 62 5.70 21.99 4.73
N GLU A 63 6.60 21.38 4.00
CA GLU A 63 7.34 22.07 2.95
C GLU A 63 6.52 22.33 1.70
N GLU A 64 5.47 21.58 1.49
CA GLU A 64 4.61 21.74 0.33
C GLU A 64 3.95 23.11 0.30
N ASP A 65 3.71 23.68 1.46
CA ASP A 65 3.05 24.97 1.58
C ASP A 65 3.94 26.14 1.17
N LYS A 66 5.18 25.87 0.90
CA LYS A 66 6.15 26.94 0.55
C LYS A 66 6.23 27.23 -0.93
N GLN A 67 5.45 26.55 -1.70
CA GLN A 67 5.47 26.74 -3.15
C GLN A 67 4.80 28.01 -3.61
#